data_2be514f3e5921e9e0f33f4f9b97a0b35
#
_entry.id   2be514f3e5921e9e0f33f4f9b97a0b35
#
_cell.length_a   1.000
_cell.length_b   1.000
_cell.length_c   1.000
_cell.angle_alpha   90.00
_cell.angle_beta   90.00
_cell.angle_gamma   90.00
#
_symmetry.space_group_name_H-M   'P 1'
#
loop_
_entity.id
_entity.type
_entity.pdbx_description
1 polymer ?
#
loop_
_entity_poly.entity_id
_entity_poly.type
_entity_poly.pdbx_seq_one_letter_code
_entity_poly.pdbx_strand_id
1 'polypeptide(L)'
;EVAKKAENGANILCMLPDTGERYLSTPLFDDISEDMTSEEMNIAKSTPNYRFDSPPPAPPVEADDQAKVAAPADAVKFLQDATHDKQNPVIIFSLEWCEFCWSAKKMMTEYEVPYQVVNLDSVEYQQDNRGGNIRSAIEAQTGLKTIPQIYIGGKHVGGATELFDACKDGTMGKMLQESSVAYNRDVTTDPYSFLPGWLHTR
;
A
#
# COMPACT_ATOMS: atom_id res chain seq x y z
N GLU A 1 -5.62 -10.91 -34.25
CA GLU A 1 -6.77 -11.20 -35.14
C GLU A 1 -7.91 -10.19 -34.94
N VAL A 2 -8.30 -9.84 -33.67
CA VAL A 2 -9.35 -8.84 -33.41
C VAL A 2 -8.95 -7.45 -33.93
N ALA A 3 -7.72 -7.02 -33.67
CA ALA A 3 -7.20 -5.72 -34.11
C ALA A 3 -7.19 -5.57 -35.66
N LYS A 4 -7.01 -6.66 -36.40
CA LYS A 4 -7.06 -6.65 -37.88
C LYS A 4 -8.44 -6.39 -38.44
N LYS A 5 -9.50 -6.63 -37.64
CA LYS A 5 -10.90 -6.50 -38.04
C LYS A 5 -11.56 -5.27 -37.44
N ALA A 6 -10.86 -4.59 -36.53
CA ALA A 6 -11.38 -3.39 -35.88
C ALA A 6 -11.24 -2.17 -36.79
N GLU A 7 -12.17 -1.23 -36.66
CA GLU A 7 -12.11 0.04 -37.37
C GLU A 7 -10.96 0.92 -36.87
N ASN A 8 -10.46 1.83 -37.72
CA ASN A 8 -9.44 2.78 -37.33
C ASN A 8 -9.92 3.64 -36.15
N GLY A 9 -9.12 3.66 -35.08
CA GLY A 9 -9.44 4.38 -33.85
C GLY A 9 -10.21 3.55 -32.80
N ALA A 10 -10.50 2.27 -33.06
CA ALA A 10 -11.12 1.40 -32.07
C ALA A 10 -10.18 1.15 -30.86
N ASN A 11 -10.73 1.28 -29.67
CA ASN A 11 -10.04 0.89 -28.44
C ASN A 11 -10.26 -0.60 -28.17
N ILE A 12 -9.16 -1.36 -28.12
CA ILE A 12 -9.20 -2.80 -27.87
C ILE A 12 -8.58 -3.06 -26.51
N LEU A 13 -9.41 -3.45 -25.54
CA LEU A 13 -8.95 -3.91 -24.23
C LEU A 13 -8.65 -5.40 -24.29
N CYS A 14 -7.40 -5.76 -24.05
CA CYS A 14 -6.99 -7.16 -23.91
C CYS A 14 -6.71 -7.44 -22.43
N MET A 15 -7.53 -8.30 -21.84
CA MET A 15 -7.32 -8.76 -20.47
C MET A 15 -6.46 -10.02 -20.51
N LEU A 16 -5.31 -9.96 -19.85
CA LEU A 16 -4.42 -11.10 -19.63
C LEU A 16 -4.59 -11.55 -18.17
N PRO A 17 -5.49 -12.48 -17.89
CA PRO A 17 -5.86 -12.83 -16.51
C PRO A 17 -4.82 -13.66 -15.79
N ASP A 18 -3.80 -14.12 -16.49
CA ASP A 18 -2.73 -14.94 -15.94
C ASP A 18 -1.38 -14.50 -16.47
N THR A 19 -0.34 -14.67 -15.65
CA THR A 19 1.04 -14.39 -16.04
C THR A 19 1.70 -15.71 -16.49
N GLY A 20 2.54 -15.65 -17.53
CA GLY A 20 3.28 -16.82 -18.03
C GLY A 20 4.23 -17.43 -16.99
N GLU A 21 4.58 -16.71 -15.94
CA GLU A 21 5.53 -17.15 -14.91
C GLU A 21 5.18 -18.51 -14.28
N ARG A 22 3.87 -18.81 -14.13
CA ARG A 22 3.40 -20.08 -13.57
C ARG A 22 3.67 -21.28 -14.47
N TYR A 23 3.95 -21.04 -15.74
CA TYR A 23 4.05 -22.07 -16.78
C TYR A 23 5.46 -22.19 -17.36
N LEU A 24 6.40 -21.35 -16.92
CA LEU A 24 7.78 -21.31 -17.46
C LEU A 24 8.49 -22.67 -17.39
N SER A 25 8.18 -23.50 -16.40
CA SER A 25 8.73 -24.84 -16.21
C SER A 25 7.88 -25.96 -16.88
N THR A 26 6.91 -25.59 -17.70
CA THR A 26 6.04 -26.56 -18.38
C THR A 26 6.42 -26.70 -19.84
N PRO A 27 6.07 -27.83 -20.51
CA PRO A 27 6.29 -28.02 -21.94
C PRO A 27 5.70 -26.93 -22.85
N LEU A 28 4.84 -26.09 -22.32
CA LEU A 28 4.25 -24.97 -23.06
C LEU A 28 5.28 -23.95 -23.52
N PHE A 29 6.41 -23.83 -22.79
CA PHE A 29 7.47 -22.86 -23.05
C PHE A 29 8.80 -23.49 -23.45
N ASP A 30 8.88 -24.81 -23.64
CA ASP A 30 10.10 -25.52 -23.98
C ASP A 30 10.77 -25.02 -25.28
N ASP A 31 9.96 -24.55 -26.23
CA ASP A 31 10.43 -24.03 -27.52
C ASP A 31 10.69 -22.51 -27.50
N ILE A 32 10.51 -21.84 -26.35
CA ILE A 32 10.73 -20.40 -26.21
C ILE A 32 12.12 -20.17 -25.63
N SER A 33 12.94 -19.45 -26.37
CA SER A 33 14.28 -19.05 -25.91
C SER A 33 14.21 -18.17 -24.66
N GLU A 34 15.14 -18.37 -23.72
CA GLU A 34 15.30 -17.49 -22.55
C GLU A 34 15.69 -16.07 -22.95
N ASP A 35 16.41 -15.92 -24.07
CA ASP A 35 16.82 -14.62 -24.57
C ASP A 35 15.83 -14.06 -25.58
N MET A 36 15.59 -12.76 -25.51
CA MET A 36 14.75 -12.04 -26.47
C MET A 36 15.37 -12.12 -27.87
N THR A 37 14.55 -12.37 -28.87
CA THR A 37 14.97 -12.22 -30.27
C THR A 37 15.29 -10.75 -30.57
N SER A 38 16.04 -10.52 -31.67
CA SER A 38 16.37 -9.14 -32.08
C SER A 38 15.15 -8.28 -32.35
N GLU A 39 14.07 -8.87 -32.81
CA GLU A 39 12.78 -8.17 -33.05
C GLU A 39 12.12 -7.78 -31.73
N GLU A 40 12.01 -8.68 -30.79
CA GLU A 40 11.46 -8.43 -29.44
C GLU A 40 12.30 -7.38 -28.69
N MET A 41 13.63 -7.45 -28.81
CA MET A 41 14.52 -6.45 -28.22
C MET A 41 14.30 -5.07 -28.82
N ASN A 42 14.02 -4.94 -30.11
CA ASN A 42 13.73 -3.66 -30.73
C ASN A 42 12.38 -3.11 -30.27
N ILE A 43 11.37 -3.97 -30.09
CA ILE A 43 10.07 -3.59 -29.52
C ILE A 43 10.23 -3.14 -28.08
N ALA A 44 10.96 -3.90 -27.28
CA ALA A 44 11.23 -3.55 -25.88
C ALA A 44 11.94 -2.19 -25.77
N LYS A 45 12.98 -1.94 -26.58
CA LYS A 45 13.71 -0.67 -26.60
C LYS A 45 12.88 0.54 -27.03
N SER A 46 11.75 0.30 -27.71
CA SER A 46 10.84 1.37 -28.11
C SER A 46 10.00 1.91 -26.95
N THR A 47 10.01 1.24 -25.80
CA THR A 47 9.24 1.63 -24.61
C THR A 47 10.16 2.23 -23.54
N PRO A 48 9.70 3.25 -22.79
CA PRO A 48 10.42 3.75 -21.63
C PRO A 48 10.61 2.63 -20.59
N ASN A 49 11.78 2.61 -19.94
CA ASN A 49 12.10 1.66 -18.86
C ASN A 49 12.08 0.18 -19.29
N TYR A 50 12.50 -0.11 -20.52
CA TYR A 50 12.54 -1.47 -21.05
C TYR A 50 13.55 -2.41 -20.36
N ARG A 51 14.47 -1.85 -19.58
CA ARG A 51 15.49 -2.64 -18.86
C ARG A 51 15.21 -2.64 -17.37
N PHE A 52 14.84 -3.81 -16.85
CA PHE A 52 14.68 -4.04 -15.40
C PHE A 52 16.03 -4.36 -14.71
N ASP A 53 17.04 -4.74 -15.46
CA ASP A 53 18.39 -5.11 -15.01
C ASP A 53 19.38 -3.94 -15.05
N SER A 54 19.01 -2.85 -15.69
CA SER A 54 19.83 -1.64 -15.62
C SER A 54 19.70 -1.03 -14.22
N PRO A 55 20.82 -0.56 -13.63
CA PRO A 55 20.66 0.34 -12.51
C PRO A 55 19.72 1.44 -12.98
N PRO A 56 18.74 1.83 -12.15
CA PRO A 56 17.85 2.92 -12.50
C PRO A 56 18.73 4.05 -13.05
N PRO A 57 18.35 4.70 -14.17
CA PRO A 57 19.08 5.87 -14.62
C PRO A 57 19.31 6.71 -13.37
N ALA A 58 20.57 7.14 -13.16
CA ALA A 58 20.87 8.00 -12.02
C ALA A 58 19.72 9.00 -11.93
N PRO A 59 19.06 9.10 -10.78
CA PRO A 59 17.85 9.91 -10.68
C PRO A 59 18.18 11.21 -11.41
N PRO A 60 17.32 11.70 -12.31
CA PRO A 60 17.54 13.01 -12.90
C PRO A 60 17.86 13.87 -11.70
N VAL A 61 19.11 14.36 -11.63
CA VAL A 61 19.49 15.35 -10.64
C VAL A 61 18.50 16.45 -10.93
N GLU A 62 17.57 16.72 -10.00
CA GLU A 62 16.43 17.60 -10.17
C GLU A 62 15.19 17.03 -10.89
N ALA A 63 14.58 16.05 -10.28
CA ALA A 63 13.16 15.84 -10.46
C ALA A 63 12.59 15.36 -9.13
N ASP A 64 12.75 16.15 -8.12
CA ASP A 64 11.78 16.27 -7.04
C ASP A 64 12.04 17.51 -6.18
N ASP A 65 12.23 18.65 -6.83
CA ASP A 65 11.55 19.86 -6.43
C ASP A 65 10.20 19.95 -7.21
N GLN A 66 9.45 18.84 -7.28
CA GLN A 66 8.01 19.00 -7.18
C GLN A 66 7.85 19.57 -5.79
N ALA A 67 7.79 20.90 -5.75
CA ALA A 67 7.40 21.68 -4.60
C ALA A 67 6.36 20.84 -3.88
N LYS A 68 6.66 20.43 -2.62
CA LYS A 68 5.69 19.72 -1.78
C LYS A 68 4.42 20.52 -1.93
N VAL A 69 3.51 20.06 -2.80
CA VAL A 69 2.22 20.71 -2.98
C VAL A 69 1.63 20.57 -1.59
N ALA A 70 1.57 21.70 -0.90
CA ALA A 70 1.11 21.70 0.48
C ALA A 70 -0.23 20.98 0.47
N ALA A 71 -0.35 19.96 1.32
CA ALA A 71 -1.58 19.19 1.36
C ALA A 71 -2.77 20.14 1.53
N PRO A 72 -3.88 19.94 0.81
CA PRO A 72 -5.04 20.82 0.91
C PRO A 72 -5.47 20.99 2.36
N ALA A 73 -5.87 22.20 2.75
CA ALA A 73 -6.19 22.53 4.14
C ALA A 73 -7.34 21.70 4.72
N ASP A 74 -8.29 21.31 3.89
CA ASP A 74 -9.40 20.41 4.25
C ASP A 74 -8.92 18.99 4.55
N ALA A 75 -7.94 18.48 3.81
CA ALA A 75 -7.34 17.17 4.06
C ALA A 75 -6.50 17.18 5.34
N VAL A 76 -5.75 18.26 5.61
CA VAL A 76 -5.02 18.44 6.87
C VAL A 76 -6.00 18.50 8.04
N LYS A 77 -7.08 19.27 7.90
CA LYS A 77 -8.12 19.35 8.94
C LYS A 77 -8.76 17.99 9.17
N PHE A 78 -9.14 17.28 8.12
CA PHE A 78 -9.71 15.93 8.24
C PHE A 78 -8.76 14.98 8.99
N LEU A 79 -7.47 14.99 8.64
CA LEU A 79 -6.47 14.17 9.32
C LEU A 79 -6.39 14.50 10.82
N GLN A 80 -6.36 15.79 11.17
CA GLN A 80 -6.33 16.23 12.55
C GLN A 80 -7.59 15.82 13.31
N ASP A 81 -8.78 16.07 12.75
CA ASP A 81 -10.04 15.71 13.38
C ASP A 81 -10.14 14.20 13.59
N ALA A 82 -9.78 13.40 12.57
CA ALA A 82 -9.87 11.95 12.63
C ALA A 82 -8.87 11.32 13.61
N THR A 83 -7.64 11.82 13.67
CA THR A 83 -6.61 11.28 14.58
C THR A 83 -6.81 11.68 16.04
N HIS A 84 -7.51 12.80 16.31
CA HIS A 84 -7.75 13.30 17.66
C HIS A 84 -9.19 13.06 18.13
N ASP A 85 -9.94 12.21 17.45
CA ASP A 85 -11.29 11.83 17.89
C ASP A 85 -11.20 11.01 19.19
N LYS A 86 -11.69 11.59 20.28
CA LYS A 86 -11.71 10.95 21.60
C LYS A 86 -12.70 9.78 21.69
N GLN A 87 -13.69 9.72 20.81
CA GLN A 87 -14.65 8.62 20.78
C GLN A 87 -14.07 7.41 20.05
N ASN A 88 -13.23 7.66 19.05
CA ASN A 88 -12.56 6.64 18.25
C ASN A 88 -11.04 6.88 18.22
N PRO A 89 -10.35 6.68 19.35
CA PRO A 89 -8.94 7.09 19.49
C PRO A 89 -7.95 6.23 18.67
N VAL A 90 -8.39 5.13 18.08
CA VAL A 90 -7.58 4.29 17.20
C VAL A 90 -8.08 4.39 15.78
N ILE A 91 -7.23 4.83 14.86
CA ILE A 91 -7.58 4.97 13.45
C ILE A 91 -6.49 4.35 12.56
N ILE A 92 -6.95 3.69 11.50
CA ILE A 92 -6.11 3.08 10.47
C ILE A 92 -6.46 3.72 9.12
N PHE A 93 -5.54 4.46 8.55
CA PHE A 93 -5.60 4.86 7.14
C PHE A 93 -5.13 3.68 6.29
N SER A 94 -5.99 3.20 5.43
CA SER A 94 -5.92 1.91 4.77
C SER A 94 -6.19 2.03 3.28
N LEU A 95 -5.91 0.97 2.54
CA LEU A 95 -6.45 0.70 1.21
C LEU A 95 -7.28 -0.58 1.28
N GLU A 96 -8.29 -0.71 0.42
CA GLU A 96 -9.17 -1.89 0.41
C GLU A 96 -8.40 -3.16 0.03
N TRP A 97 -7.50 -3.05 -0.96
CA TRP A 97 -6.72 -4.16 -1.49
C TRP A 97 -5.25 -4.09 -1.07
N CYS A 98 -5.02 -4.03 0.24
CA CYS A 98 -3.69 -3.91 0.82
C CYS A 98 -3.48 -5.00 1.87
N GLU A 99 -2.60 -5.94 1.60
CA GLU A 99 -2.33 -7.09 2.49
C GLU A 99 -1.77 -6.67 3.85
N PHE A 100 -0.88 -5.67 3.88
CA PHE A 100 -0.37 -5.11 5.14
C PHE A 100 -1.47 -4.44 5.96
N CYS A 101 -2.43 -3.79 5.26
CA CYS A 101 -3.59 -3.21 5.91
C CYS A 101 -4.49 -4.30 6.52
N TRP A 102 -4.69 -5.40 5.80
CA TRP A 102 -5.44 -6.56 6.32
C TRP A 102 -4.74 -7.19 7.51
N SER A 103 -3.40 -7.30 7.47
CA SER A 103 -2.61 -7.84 8.57
C SER A 103 -2.74 -6.99 9.83
N ALA A 104 -2.63 -5.67 9.71
CA ALA A 104 -2.83 -4.75 10.82
C ALA A 104 -4.26 -4.85 11.40
N LYS A 105 -5.28 -4.88 10.53
CA LYS A 105 -6.69 -5.04 10.94
C LYS A 105 -6.94 -6.38 11.64
N LYS A 106 -6.38 -7.49 11.14
CA LYS A 106 -6.49 -8.81 11.78
C LYS A 106 -5.88 -8.80 13.18
N MET A 107 -4.69 -8.22 13.34
CA MET A 107 -4.05 -8.08 14.63
C MET A 107 -4.93 -7.26 15.60
N MET A 108 -5.42 -6.08 15.18
CA MET A 108 -6.29 -5.26 16.03
C MET A 108 -7.55 -6.01 16.45
N THR A 109 -8.12 -6.83 15.56
CA THR A 109 -9.30 -7.65 15.86
C THR A 109 -8.97 -8.74 16.87
N GLU A 110 -7.83 -9.43 16.73
CA GLU A 110 -7.40 -10.48 17.68
C GLU A 110 -7.16 -9.92 19.08
N TYR A 111 -6.59 -8.72 19.16
CA TYR A 111 -6.39 -8.01 20.41
C TYR A 111 -7.65 -7.29 20.92
N GLU A 112 -8.79 -7.47 20.26
CA GLU A 112 -10.07 -6.83 20.60
C GLU A 112 -9.95 -5.29 20.75
N VAL A 113 -9.04 -4.67 20.01
CA VAL A 113 -8.87 -3.21 19.98
C VAL A 113 -9.95 -2.62 19.08
N PRO A 114 -10.85 -1.75 19.60
CA PRO A 114 -11.77 -1.01 18.73
C PRO A 114 -10.99 0.00 17.88
N TYR A 115 -11.26 0.03 16.57
CA TYR A 115 -10.60 0.94 15.66
C TYR A 115 -11.51 1.43 14.54
N GLN A 116 -11.25 2.62 14.06
CA GLN A 116 -11.85 3.19 12.85
C GLN A 116 -10.94 2.95 11.65
N VAL A 117 -11.53 2.74 10.47
CA VAL A 117 -10.80 2.57 9.22
C VAL A 117 -11.21 3.65 8.22
N VAL A 118 -10.23 4.26 7.58
CA VAL A 118 -10.40 5.13 6.42
C VAL A 118 -9.74 4.47 5.23
N ASN A 119 -10.54 3.87 4.32
CA ASN A 119 -10.05 3.28 3.08
C ASN A 119 -9.91 4.37 2.01
N LEU A 120 -8.68 4.85 1.81
CA LEU A 120 -8.37 6.01 0.97
C LEU A 120 -8.64 5.79 -0.52
N ASP A 121 -8.80 4.55 -0.95
CA ASP A 121 -9.13 4.13 -2.33
C ASP A 121 -10.59 3.75 -2.52
N SER A 122 -11.42 3.80 -1.47
CA SER A 122 -12.85 3.51 -1.58
C SER A 122 -13.58 4.58 -2.40
N VAL A 123 -14.75 4.21 -2.93
CA VAL A 123 -15.56 5.09 -3.77
C VAL A 123 -15.84 6.45 -3.11
N GLU A 124 -16.05 6.46 -1.79
CA GLU A 124 -16.26 7.69 -1.01
C GLU A 124 -15.09 8.67 -1.10
N TYR A 125 -13.85 8.14 -1.16
CA TYR A 125 -12.62 8.94 -1.16
C TYR A 125 -12.03 9.18 -2.56
N GLN A 126 -12.65 8.62 -3.62
CA GLN A 126 -12.22 8.85 -5.00
C GLN A 126 -12.66 10.23 -5.51
N GLN A 127 -13.81 10.73 -5.05
CA GLN A 127 -14.31 12.02 -5.48
C GLN A 127 -13.32 13.14 -5.12
N ASP A 128 -13.06 14.03 -6.08
CA ASP A 128 -12.13 15.16 -5.93
C ASP A 128 -10.73 14.76 -5.43
N ASN A 129 -10.33 13.50 -5.71
CA ASN A 129 -9.06 12.94 -5.23
C ASN A 129 -8.87 13.04 -3.72
N ARG A 130 -9.96 12.97 -2.96
CA ARG A 130 -9.96 13.15 -1.49
C ARG A 130 -8.98 12.21 -0.80
N GLY A 131 -8.95 10.93 -1.20
CA GLY A 131 -8.02 9.95 -0.64
C GLY A 131 -6.55 10.28 -0.91
N GLY A 132 -6.23 10.73 -2.13
CA GLY A 132 -4.89 11.22 -2.49
C GLY A 132 -4.48 12.45 -1.69
N ASN A 133 -5.41 13.39 -1.48
CA ASN A 133 -5.18 14.60 -0.68
C ASN A 133 -4.90 14.26 0.79
N ILE A 134 -5.64 13.30 1.38
CA ILE A 134 -5.38 12.82 2.75
C ILE A 134 -4.03 12.11 2.84
N ARG A 135 -3.64 11.28 1.84
CA ARG A 135 -2.30 10.68 1.79
C ARG A 135 -1.20 11.73 1.79
N SER A 136 -1.38 12.81 1.01
CA SER A 136 -0.43 13.93 0.98
C SER A 136 -0.34 14.63 2.33
N ALA A 137 -1.46 14.76 3.06
CA ALA A 137 -1.48 15.32 4.41
C ALA A 137 -0.74 14.41 5.42
N ILE A 138 -0.95 13.10 5.34
CA ILE A 138 -0.24 12.11 6.15
C ILE A 138 1.27 12.18 5.86
N GLU A 139 1.66 12.18 4.59
CA GLU A 139 3.05 12.29 4.17
C GLU A 139 3.71 13.59 4.68
N ALA A 140 3.02 14.70 4.55
CA ALA A 140 3.52 16.00 5.04
C ALA A 140 3.76 15.98 6.56
N GLN A 141 2.93 15.26 7.32
CA GLN A 141 3.04 15.15 8.78
C GLN A 141 4.09 14.13 9.23
N THR A 142 4.17 12.98 8.55
CA THR A 142 4.95 11.81 9.01
C THR A 142 6.24 11.59 8.22
N GLY A 143 6.33 12.15 7.03
CA GLY A 143 7.39 11.86 6.06
C GLY A 143 7.25 10.51 5.35
N LEU A 144 6.16 9.75 5.62
CA LEU A 144 5.95 8.39 5.09
C LEU A 144 4.89 8.38 4.01
N LYS A 145 5.18 7.73 2.88
CA LYS A 145 4.25 7.53 1.73
C LYS A 145 3.50 6.21 1.79
N THR A 146 3.91 5.31 2.66
CA THR A 146 3.38 3.94 2.76
C THR A 146 2.00 3.90 3.41
N ILE A 147 1.23 2.87 3.12
CA ILE A 147 -0.04 2.53 3.76
C ILE A 147 0.06 1.07 4.21
N PRO A 148 -0.46 0.71 5.39
CA PRO A 148 -1.30 1.51 6.29
C PRO A 148 -0.52 2.57 7.07
N GLN A 149 -1.27 3.55 7.63
CA GLN A 149 -0.77 4.48 8.65
C GLN A 149 -1.71 4.44 9.85
N ILE A 150 -1.16 4.19 11.03
CA ILE A 150 -1.92 3.90 12.24
C ILE A 150 -1.66 4.99 13.28
N TYR A 151 -2.73 5.43 13.93
CA TYR A 151 -2.68 6.39 15.02
C TYR A 151 -3.44 5.85 16.23
N ILE A 152 -2.91 6.10 17.41
CA ILE A 152 -3.53 5.76 18.71
C ILE A 152 -3.50 7.00 19.59
N GLY A 153 -4.67 7.52 19.98
CA GLY A 153 -4.80 8.71 20.82
C GLY A 153 -4.12 9.95 20.23
N GLY A 154 -4.19 10.13 18.92
CA GLY A 154 -3.56 11.23 18.19
C GLY A 154 -2.07 11.05 17.93
N LYS A 155 -1.43 10.01 18.49
CA LYS A 155 -0.02 9.70 18.27
C LYS A 155 0.14 8.76 17.08
N HIS A 156 1.04 9.10 16.18
CA HIS A 156 1.39 8.26 15.04
C HIS A 156 2.20 7.05 15.50
N VAL A 157 1.74 5.86 15.16
CA VAL A 157 2.44 4.59 15.41
C VAL A 157 3.37 4.25 14.26
N GLY A 158 2.90 4.42 13.02
CA GLY A 158 3.61 4.03 11.81
C GLY A 158 2.75 3.13 10.91
N GLY A 159 3.41 2.26 10.16
CA GLY A 159 2.78 1.24 9.32
C GLY A 159 2.51 -0.06 10.07
N ALA A 160 2.34 -1.14 9.31
CA ALA A 160 2.05 -2.47 9.89
C ALA A 160 3.24 -3.01 10.71
N THR A 161 4.46 -2.84 10.22
CA THR A 161 5.67 -3.31 10.89
C THR A 161 5.88 -2.61 12.22
N GLU A 162 5.78 -1.27 12.22
CA GLU A 162 5.90 -0.46 13.43
C GLU A 162 4.81 -0.80 14.45
N LEU A 163 3.59 -1.10 14.00
CA LEU A 163 2.52 -1.58 14.88
C LEU A 163 2.88 -2.93 15.52
N PHE A 164 3.41 -3.86 14.74
CA PHE A 164 3.79 -5.19 15.26
C PHE A 164 4.95 -5.09 16.25
N ASP A 165 5.94 -4.25 15.97
CA ASP A 165 7.03 -3.98 16.89
C ASP A 165 6.54 -3.32 18.19
N ALA A 166 5.65 -2.33 18.08
CA ALA A 166 5.03 -1.66 19.23
C ALA A 166 4.16 -2.62 20.07
N CYS A 167 3.58 -3.66 19.43
CA CYS A 167 2.90 -4.73 20.15
C CYS A 167 3.89 -5.59 20.94
N LYS A 168 5.00 -6.03 20.30
CA LYS A 168 6.01 -6.89 20.92
C LYS A 168 6.75 -6.24 22.07
N ASP A 169 7.05 -4.95 21.98
CA ASP A 169 7.76 -4.20 23.02
C ASP A 169 6.83 -3.60 24.10
N GLY A 170 5.51 -3.76 23.93
CA GLY A 170 4.49 -3.27 24.84
C GLY A 170 4.17 -1.77 24.71
N THR A 171 4.74 -1.06 23.74
CA THR A 171 4.47 0.36 23.48
C THR A 171 3.01 0.57 23.06
N MET A 172 2.47 -0.31 22.18
CA MET A 172 1.07 -0.27 21.80
C MET A 172 0.14 -0.33 23.01
N GLY A 173 0.41 -1.25 23.94
CA GLY A 173 -0.39 -1.39 25.16
C GLY A 173 -0.39 -0.13 26.02
N LYS A 174 0.76 0.56 26.14
CA LYS A 174 0.87 1.85 26.87
C LYS A 174 0.04 2.94 26.18
N MET A 175 0.13 3.05 24.85
CA MET A 175 -0.62 4.04 24.08
C MET A 175 -2.14 3.81 24.19
N LEU A 176 -2.59 2.55 24.14
CA LEU A 176 -3.99 2.19 24.32
C LEU A 176 -4.49 2.55 25.73
N GLN A 177 -3.69 2.28 26.78
CA GLN A 177 -4.02 2.67 28.15
C GLN A 177 -4.12 4.19 28.32
N GLU A 178 -3.16 4.95 27.82
CA GLU A 178 -3.16 6.42 27.85
C GLU A 178 -4.40 7.00 27.16
N SER A 179 -4.87 6.30 26.12
CA SER A 179 -6.06 6.68 25.35
C SER A 179 -7.36 6.10 25.90
N SER A 180 -7.31 5.41 27.06
CA SER A 180 -8.45 4.75 27.71
C SER A 180 -9.16 3.71 26.81
N VAL A 181 -8.41 3.06 25.93
CA VAL A 181 -8.90 1.98 25.07
C VAL A 181 -8.73 0.64 25.77
N ALA A 182 -9.85 -0.08 25.93
CA ALA A 182 -9.83 -1.45 26.42
C ALA A 182 -9.35 -2.39 25.30
N TYR A 183 -8.55 -3.37 25.65
CA TYR A 183 -8.09 -4.40 24.72
C TYR A 183 -7.77 -5.71 25.47
N ASN A 184 -7.74 -6.81 24.75
CA ASN A 184 -7.38 -8.12 25.29
C ASN A 184 -5.85 -8.21 25.47
N ARG A 185 -5.40 -8.37 26.72
CA ARG A 185 -3.98 -8.46 27.08
C ARG A 185 -3.45 -9.89 27.10
N ASP A 186 -4.35 -10.87 27.03
CA ASP A 186 -4.00 -12.29 27.16
C ASP A 186 -3.63 -12.94 25.82
N VAL A 187 -3.59 -12.15 24.74
CA VAL A 187 -3.19 -12.58 23.40
C VAL A 187 -1.69 -12.87 23.41
N THR A 188 -1.33 -14.10 23.04
CA THR A 188 0.05 -14.58 22.93
C THR A 188 0.52 -14.78 21.49
N THR A 189 -0.35 -14.53 20.52
CA THR A 189 -0.06 -14.67 19.10
C THR A 189 1.05 -13.69 18.69
N ASP A 190 2.07 -14.19 18.00
CA ASP A 190 3.11 -13.31 17.45
C ASP A 190 2.49 -12.36 16.39
N PRO A 191 2.58 -11.03 16.56
CA PRO A 191 2.03 -10.06 15.62
C PRO A 191 2.47 -10.27 14.18
N TYR A 192 3.69 -10.74 13.97
CA TYR A 192 4.21 -11.00 12.63
C TYR A 192 3.55 -12.18 11.93
N SER A 193 2.89 -13.10 12.68
CA SER A 193 2.14 -14.20 12.10
C SER A 193 0.89 -13.75 11.31
N PHE A 194 0.46 -12.51 11.47
CA PHE A 194 -0.63 -11.92 10.68
C PHE A 194 -0.20 -11.47 9.28
N LEU A 195 1.12 -11.40 9.02
CA LEU A 195 1.63 -11.10 7.68
C LEU A 195 1.26 -12.21 6.69
N PRO A 196 1.12 -11.87 5.40
CA PRO A 196 0.93 -12.87 4.37
C PRO A 196 2.05 -13.92 4.37
N GLY A 197 1.69 -15.19 4.19
CA GLY A 197 2.65 -16.31 4.27
C GLY A 197 3.82 -16.22 3.27
N TRP A 198 3.67 -15.49 2.19
CA TRP A 198 4.74 -15.28 1.21
C TRP A 198 5.81 -14.27 1.68
N LEU A 199 5.52 -13.47 2.71
CA LEU A 199 6.49 -12.54 3.34
C LEU A 199 7.35 -13.23 4.40
N HIS A 200 6.96 -14.40 4.89
CA HIS A 200 7.80 -15.16 5.79
C HIS A 200 9.01 -15.67 5.02
N THR A 201 10.18 -15.22 5.39
CA THR A 201 11.45 -15.76 4.90
C THR A 201 11.44 -17.28 5.08
N ARG A 202 11.69 -17.96 3.97
CA ARG A 202 11.82 -19.42 3.92
C ARG A 202 12.95 -19.91 4.80
#